data_666910d2062f3f9b6120ae2f810a6251
#
_entry.id   666910d2062f3f9b6120ae2f810a6251
#
_cell.length_a   1.000
_cell.length_b   1.000
_cell.length_c   1.000
_cell.angle_alpha   90.00
_cell.angle_beta   90.00
_cell.angle_gamma   90.00
#
_symmetry.space_group_name_H-M   'P 1'
#
loop_
_entity.id
_entity.type
_entity.pdbx_description
1 polymer ?
#
loop_
_entity_poly.entity_id
_entity_poly.type
_entity_poly.pdbx_seq_one_letter_code
_entity_poly.pdbx_strand_id
1 'polypeptide(L)'
;MNVIKLLLAFAPWIIFGLIAGQSFFSLEIAIIISLTITVFLGYKQMQKRYILPWVTFLFFMLIFIVIVLMKNMWVASHVGILSYGTLTAVTWGFLLIGHPFTLQYAKEEVDKGLWNNKTFIRSNQIITAFWGVIFLVDLGINYYKFNHRGVGGWSFEVAGWILILIGLLFTVEYTKYVRKRRQQKEEVIN
;
A
#
# COMPACT_ATOMS: atom_id res chain seq x y z
N MET A 1 -9.32 13.19 1.54
CA MET A 1 -8.12 12.47 1.06
C MET A 1 -8.25 12.25 -0.43
N ASN A 2 -7.22 12.60 -1.19
CA ASN A 2 -7.20 12.35 -2.63
C ASN A 2 -6.86 10.88 -2.88
N VAL A 3 -7.87 10.09 -3.22
CA VAL A 3 -7.74 8.66 -3.48
C VAL A 3 -6.81 8.40 -4.67
N ILE A 4 -6.77 9.33 -5.64
CA ILE A 4 -5.85 9.23 -6.81
C ILE A 4 -4.39 9.29 -6.35
N LYS A 5 -4.04 10.19 -5.42
CA LYS A 5 -2.67 10.26 -4.89
C LYS A 5 -2.28 9.01 -4.12
N LEU A 6 -3.22 8.42 -3.38
CA LEU A 6 -3.01 7.15 -2.69
C LEU A 6 -2.83 6.00 -3.70
N LEU A 7 -3.65 5.94 -4.74
CA LEU A 7 -3.51 4.98 -5.84
C LEU A 7 -2.15 5.10 -6.53
N LEU A 8 -1.71 6.32 -6.82
CA LEU A 8 -0.39 6.55 -7.42
C LEU A 8 0.75 6.10 -6.49
N ALA A 9 0.58 6.21 -5.17
CA ALA A 9 1.56 5.70 -4.22
C ALA A 9 1.62 4.16 -4.17
N PHE A 10 0.51 3.48 -4.47
CA PHE A 10 0.46 2.02 -4.60
C PHE A 10 0.73 1.52 -6.03
N ALA A 11 0.81 2.40 -7.03
CA ALA A 11 1.03 2.00 -8.42
C ALA A 11 2.24 1.08 -8.63
N PRO A 12 3.42 1.29 -8.00
CA PRO A 12 4.54 0.37 -8.13
C PRO A 12 4.21 -1.05 -7.67
N TRP A 13 3.47 -1.20 -6.56
CA TRP A 13 3.05 -2.50 -6.02
C TRP A 13 2.01 -3.19 -6.92
N ILE A 14 1.07 -2.42 -7.46
CA ILE A 14 0.05 -2.92 -8.39
C ILE A 14 0.73 -3.42 -9.67
N ILE A 15 1.62 -2.62 -10.25
CA ILE A 15 2.34 -2.98 -11.49
C ILE A 15 3.27 -4.16 -11.24
N PHE A 16 3.95 -4.21 -10.09
CA PHE A 16 4.72 -5.36 -9.68
C PHE A 16 3.87 -6.63 -9.68
N GLY A 17 2.71 -6.62 -9.02
CA GLY A 17 1.81 -7.76 -8.95
C GLY A 17 1.24 -8.19 -10.33
N LEU A 18 1.04 -7.25 -11.26
CA LEU A 18 0.56 -7.54 -12.60
C LEU A 18 1.62 -8.19 -13.51
N ILE A 19 2.88 -7.78 -13.36
CA ILE A 19 3.98 -8.22 -14.25
C ILE A 19 4.74 -9.40 -13.66
N ALA A 20 4.85 -9.49 -12.31
CA ALA A 20 5.57 -10.55 -11.62
C ALA A 20 4.89 -11.90 -11.83
N GLY A 21 5.13 -12.51 -12.98
CA GLY A 21 4.64 -13.83 -13.34
C GLY A 21 5.45 -14.97 -12.71
N GLN A 22 5.23 -16.19 -13.20
CA GLN A 22 5.90 -17.38 -12.66
C GLN A 22 7.35 -17.56 -13.16
N SER A 23 7.79 -16.79 -14.15
CA SER A 23 9.16 -16.86 -14.65
C SER A 23 10.09 -15.90 -13.92
N PHE A 24 11.33 -16.31 -13.74
CA PHE A 24 12.35 -15.43 -13.13
C PHE A 24 12.55 -14.15 -13.96
N PHE A 25 12.50 -14.26 -15.28
CA PHE A 25 12.61 -13.12 -16.19
C PHE A 25 11.48 -12.10 -16.01
N SER A 26 10.22 -12.57 -15.91
CA SER A 26 9.09 -11.66 -15.65
C SER A 26 9.20 -10.97 -14.29
N LEU A 27 9.72 -11.66 -13.28
CA LEU A 27 9.98 -11.08 -11.97
C LEU A 27 11.05 -9.96 -12.04
N GLU A 28 12.14 -10.18 -12.78
CA GLU A 28 13.18 -9.16 -12.96
C GLU A 28 12.62 -7.90 -13.64
N ILE A 29 11.85 -8.08 -14.71
CA ILE A 29 11.18 -6.97 -15.41
C ILE A 29 10.23 -6.24 -14.46
N ALA A 30 9.42 -6.96 -13.69
CA ALA A 30 8.50 -6.38 -12.73
C ALA A 30 9.23 -5.50 -11.70
N ILE A 31 10.35 -5.97 -11.17
CA ILE A 31 11.19 -5.22 -10.22
C ILE A 31 11.73 -3.93 -10.84
N ILE A 32 12.31 -4.02 -12.03
CA ILE A 32 12.91 -2.87 -12.74
C ILE A 32 11.84 -1.81 -13.04
N ILE A 33 10.70 -2.22 -13.59
CA ILE A 33 9.60 -1.31 -13.92
C ILE A 33 9.06 -0.67 -12.64
N SER A 34 8.83 -1.44 -11.58
CA SER A 34 8.27 -0.94 -10.32
C SER A 34 9.23 0.03 -9.62
N LEU A 35 10.53 -0.24 -9.63
CA LEU A 35 11.54 0.67 -9.11
C LEU A 35 11.54 1.99 -9.91
N THR A 36 11.52 1.90 -11.24
CA THR A 36 11.46 3.06 -12.13
C THR A 36 10.23 3.91 -11.84
N ILE A 37 9.05 3.30 -11.77
CA ILE A 37 7.79 3.99 -11.46
C ILE A 37 7.84 4.62 -10.07
N THR A 38 8.41 3.92 -9.08
CA THR A 38 8.58 4.47 -7.72
C THR A 38 9.37 5.77 -7.74
N VAL A 39 10.45 5.83 -8.50
CA VAL A 39 11.27 7.06 -8.64
C VAL A 39 10.45 8.16 -9.33
N PHE A 40 9.83 7.87 -10.48
CA PHE A 40 9.10 8.88 -11.26
C PHE A 40 7.87 9.42 -10.52
N LEU A 41 7.00 8.56 -10.01
CA LEU A 41 5.76 8.97 -9.36
C LEU A 41 5.97 9.38 -7.90
N GLY A 42 6.92 8.74 -7.20
CA GLY A 42 7.19 8.95 -5.78
C GLY A 42 8.12 10.14 -5.48
N TYR A 43 8.88 10.64 -6.45
CA TYR A 43 9.94 11.64 -6.22
C TYR A 43 9.48 12.85 -5.39
N LYS A 44 8.39 13.51 -5.80
CA LYS A 44 7.85 14.68 -5.09
C LYS A 44 7.39 14.35 -3.66
N GLN A 45 6.83 13.17 -3.46
CA GLN A 45 6.37 12.71 -2.14
C GLN A 45 7.54 12.29 -1.25
N MET A 46 8.61 11.70 -1.83
CA MET A 46 9.85 11.39 -1.14
C MET A 46 10.55 12.65 -0.65
N GLN A 47 10.58 13.74 -1.45
CA GLN A 47 11.07 15.05 -1.00
C GLN A 47 10.28 15.60 0.18
N LYS A 48 8.96 15.34 0.24
CA LYS A 48 8.10 15.69 1.38
C LYS A 48 8.22 14.70 2.56
N ARG A 49 9.13 13.73 2.48
CA ARG A 49 9.37 12.69 3.49
C ARG A 49 8.14 11.80 3.76
N TYR A 50 7.35 11.50 2.73
CA TYR A 50 6.24 10.55 2.88
C TYR A 50 6.77 9.14 3.10
N ILE A 51 6.14 8.43 4.04
CA ILE A 51 6.57 7.11 4.51
C ILE A 51 6.48 6.08 3.39
N LEU A 52 5.29 5.95 2.78
CA LEU A 52 5.02 4.88 1.82
C LEU A 52 5.95 4.93 0.59
N PRO A 53 6.19 6.07 -0.09
CA PRO A 53 7.13 6.14 -1.21
C PRO A 53 8.57 5.80 -0.82
N TRP A 54 9.03 6.20 0.36
CA TRP A 54 10.36 5.83 0.84
C TRP A 54 10.50 4.34 1.09
N VAL A 55 9.52 3.73 1.75
CA VAL A 55 9.52 2.27 1.99
C VAL A 55 9.45 1.52 0.66
N THR A 56 8.59 1.96 -0.26
CA THR A 56 8.48 1.37 -1.61
C THR A 56 9.81 1.43 -2.36
N PHE A 57 10.48 2.58 -2.32
CA PHE A 57 11.79 2.76 -2.95
C PHE A 57 12.84 1.83 -2.34
N LEU A 58 12.96 1.82 -1.01
CA LEU A 58 13.93 0.97 -0.31
C LEU A 58 13.68 -0.51 -0.56
N PHE A 59 12.41 -0.93 -0.56
CA PHE A 59 12.04 -2.30 -0.85
C PHE A 59 12.43 -2.69 -2.28
N PHE A 60 12.00 -1.95 -3.30
CA PHE A 60 12.31 -2.28 -4.69
C PHE A 60 13.81 -2.15 -5.01
N MET A 61 14.52 -1.22 -4.38
CA MET A 61 15.98 -1.12 -4.50
C MET A 61 16.67 -2.35 -3.91
N LEU A 62 16.25 -2.79 -2.71
CA LEU A 62 16.82 -3.98 -2.06
C LEU A 62 16.59 -5.24 -2.89
N ILE A 63 15.35 -5.49 -3.33
CA ILE A 63 15.06 -6.69 -4.13
C ILE A 63 15.69 -6.60 -5.53
N PHE A 64 15.89 -5.41 -6.09
CA PHE A 64 16.65 -5.23 -7.33
C PHE A 64 18.10 -5.70 -7.14
N ILE A 65 18.77 -5.27 -6.08
CA ILE A 65 20.13 -5.71 -5.80
C ILE A 65 20.18 -7.23 -5.61
N VAL A 66 19.29 -7.77 -4.76
CA VAL A 66 19.38 -9.17 -4.34
C VAL A 66 18.88 -10.13 -5.42
N ILE A 67 17.80 -9.80 -6.13
CA ILE A 67 17.20 -10.68 -7.14
C ILE A 67 17.83 -10.45 -8.52
N VAL A 68 17.88 -9.17 -8.97
CA VAL A 68 18.31 -8.88 -10.34
C VAL A 68 19.84 -8.95 -10.48
N LEU A 69 20.60 -8.33 -9.56
CA LEU A 69 22.06 -8.31 -9.64
C LEU A 69 22.69 -9.58 -9.07
N MET A 70 22.26 -10.02 -7.87
CA MET A 70 22.85 -11.19 -7.20
C MET A 70 22.20 -12.52 -7.62
N LYS A 71 21.11 -12.50 -8.38
CA LYS A 71 20.37 -13.71 -8.86
C LYS A 71 19.94 -14.65 -7.71
N ASN A 72 19.59 -14.11 -6.55
CA ASN A 72 19.23 -14.89 -5.38
C ASN A 72 17.83 -15.52 -5.53
N MET A 73 17.81 -16.82 -5.86
CA MET A 73 16.56 -17.57 -6.08
C MET A 73 15.75 -17.79 -4.80
N TRP A 74 16.39 -17.81 -3.64
CA TRP A 74 15.67 -17.94 -2.37
C TRP A 74 14.81 -16.70 -2.12
N VAL A 75 15.38 -15.51 -2.24
CA VAL A 75 14.63 -14.26 -2.10
C VAL A 75 13.56 -14.13 -3.18
N ALA A 76 13.85 -14.52 -4.43
CA ALA A 76 12.89 -14.52 -5.53
C ALA A 76 11.68 -15.40 -5.23
N SER A 77 11.87 -16.59 -4.66
CA SER A 77 10.78 -17.50 -4.29
C SER A 77 9.92 -17.00 -3.12
N HIS A 78 10.44 -16.09 -2.29
CA HIS A 78 9.74 -15.52 -1.13
C HIS A 78 9.23 -14.10 -1.37
N VAL A 79 9.38 -13.55 -2.59
CA VAL A 79 9.11 -12.14 -2.88
C VAL A 79 7.68 -11.70 -2.53
N GLY A 80 6.68 -12.55 -2.72
CA GLY A 80 5.30 -12.26 -2.34
C GLY A 80 5.15 -12.09 -0.82
N ILE A 81 5.74 -13.01 -0.03
CA ILE A 81 5.74 -12.92 1.44
C ILE A 81 6.48 -11.66 1.89
N LEU A 82 7.63 -11.36 1.30
CA LEU A 82 8.43 -10.18 1.62
C LEU A 82 7.68 -8.88 1.28
N SER A 83 6.98 -8.84 0.15
CA SER A 83 6.19 -7.68 -0.30
C SER A 83 5.06 -7.37 0.68
N TYR A 84 4.17 -8.32 0.92
CA TYR A 84 3.05 -8.12 1.83
C TYR A 84 3.48 -8.03 3.30
N GLY A 85 4.56 -8.72 3.68
CA GLY A 85 5.20 -8.56 4.98
C GLY A 85 5.68 -7.12 5.22
N THR A 86 6.33 -6.52 4.25
CA THR A 86 6.78 -5.12 4.30
C THR A 86 5.59 -4.16 4.42
N LEU A 87 4.56 -4.32 3.56
CA LEU A 87 3.37 -3.48 3.60
C LEU A 87 2.63 -3.61 4.95
N THR A 88 2.50 -4.83 5.47
CA THR A 88 1.91 -5.10 6.78
C THR A 88 2.70 -4.44 7.89
N ALA A 89 4.01 -4.66 7.95
CA ALA A 89 4.89 -4.12 9.00
C ALA A 89 4.88 -2.59 9.01
N VAL A 90 4.95 -1.95 7.84
CA VAL A 90 4.90 -0.48 7.73
C VAL A 90 3.54 0.05 8.16
N THR A 91 2.45 -0.55 7.67
CA THR A 91 1.10 -0.09 7.96
C THR A 91 0.79 -0.16 9.45
N TRP A 92 1.03 -1.31 10.09
CA TRP A 92 0.81 -1.49 11.52
C TRP A 92 1.83 -0.74 12.37
N GLY A 93 3.11 -0.72 11.98
CA GLY A 93 4.16 0.01 12.69
C GLY A 93 3.84 1.50 12.79
N PHE A 94 3.50 2.15 11.68
CA PHE A 94 3.15 3.57 11.69
C PHE A 94 1.79 3.86 12.33
N LEU A 95 0.85 2.93 12.27
CA LEU A 95 -0.42 3.05 12.99
C LEU A 95 -0.20 3.03 14.51
N LEU A 96 0.62 2.10 15.01
CA LEU A 96 0.92 1.96 16.45
C LEU A 96 1.62 3.19 17.03
N ILE A 97 2.51 3.84 16.28
CA ILE A 97 3.15 5.08 16.72
C ILE A 97 2.28 6.33 16.49
N GLY A 98 1.01 6.16 16.09
CA GLY A 98 0.06 7.25 15.91
C GLY A 98 0.24 8.08 14.63
N HIS A 99 1.04 7.64 13.68
CA HIS A 99 1.32 8.32 12.41
C HIS A 99 0.83 7.52 11.19
N PRO A 100 -0.50 7.29 11.04
CA PRO A 100 -1.01 6.50 9.93
C PRO A 100 -0.56 7.08 8.58
N PHE A 101 -0.08 6.22 7.68
CA PHE A 101 0.50 6.69 6.41
C PHE A 101 -0.52 7.46 5.55
N THR A 102 -1.81 7.12 5.62
CA THR A 102 -2.89 7.81 4.89
C THR A 102 -3.06 9.27 5.34
N LEU A 103 -2.69 9.60 6.58
CA LEU A 103 -2.79 10.95 7.12
C LEU A 103 -1.91 11.95 6.34
N GLN A 104 -0.76 11.52 5.83
CA GLN A 104 0.12 12.37 5.03
C GLN A 104 -0.57 12.84 3.73
N TYR A 105 -1.29 11.94 3.07
CA TYR A 105 -2.06 12.26 1.86
C TYR A 105 -3.31 13.07 2.16
N ALA A 106 -3.96 12.80 3.30
CA ALA A 106 -5.18 13.50 3.70
C ALA A 106 -4.91 14.97 4.09
N LYS A 107 -3.76 15.26 4.72
CA LYS A 107 -3.36 16.61 5.10
C LYS A 107 -3.20 17.58 3.92
N GLU A 108 -2.87 17.07 2.73
CA GLU A 108 -2.78 17.92 1.52
C GLU A 108 -4.14 18.44 1.02
N GLU A 109 -5.24 17.87 1.50
CA GLU A 109 -6.60 18.14 1.01
C GLU A 109 -7.44 18.96 2.00
N VAL A 110 -6.87 19.35 3.12
CA VAL A 110 -7.57 20.06 4.18
C VAL A 110 -6.73 21.21 4.72
N ASP A 111 -7.39 22.21 5.25
CA ASP A 111 -6.73 23.33 5.93
C ASP A 111 -5.89 22.87 7.11
N LYS A 112 -4.79 23.57 7.35
CA LYS A 112 -3.85 23.26 8.44
C LYS A 112 -4.52 23.22 9.83
N GLY A 113 -5.57 24.01 10.03
CA GLY A 113 -6.35 24.01 11.28
C GLY A 113 -7.00 22.68 11.61
N LEU A 114 -7.19 21.80 10.61
CA LEU A 114 -7.79 20.49 10.81
C LEU A 114 -6.78 19.37 11.08
N TRP A 115 -5.49 19.62 10.92
CA TRP A 115 -4.45 18.60 11.04
C TRP A 115 -4.40 17.92 12.41
N ASN A 116 -4.75 18.67 13.46
CA ASN A 116 -4.79 18.19 14.85
C ASN A 116 -6.22 17.79 15.31
N ASN A 117 -7.20 17.82 14.40
CA ASN A 117 -8.56 17.43 14.74
C ASN A 117 -8.63 15.91 14.99
N LYS A 118 -9.11 15.53 16.18
CA LYS A 118 -9.19 14.12 16.62
C LYS A 118 -10.01 13.26 15.66
N THR A 119 -11.12 13.77 15.14
CA THR A 119 -11.96 13.04 14.18
C THR A 119 -11.24 12.81 12.86
N PHE A 120 -10.49 13.82 12.38
CA PHE A 120 -9.70 13.72 11.16
C PHE A 120 -8.58 12.67 11.30
N ILE A 121 -7.83 12.71 12.41
CA ILE A 121 -6.77 11.73 12.69
C ILE A 121 -7.37 10.33 12.81
N ARG A 122 -8.43 10.15 13.61
CA ARG A 122 -9.10 8.85 13.80
C ARG A 122 -9.61 8.26 12.49
N SER A 123 -10.16 9.07 11.61
CA SER A 123 -10.62 8.61 10.29
C SER A 123 -9.48 8.03 9.45
N ASN A 124 -8.31 8.66 9.48
CA ASN A 124 -7.14 8.16 8.78
C ASN A 124 -6.55 6.91 9.46
N GLN A 125 -6.63 6.81 10.79
CA GLN A 125 -6.27 5.58 11.51
C GLN A 125 -7.15 4.40 11.09
N ILE A 126 -8.46 4.59 10.96
CA ILE A 126 -9.41 3.56 10.53
C ILE A 126 -9.09 3.11 9.08
N ILE A 127 -8.86 4.05 8.16
CA ILE A 127 -8.49 3.71 6.78
C ILE A 127 -7.16 2.93 6.75
N THR A 128 -6.15 3.39 7.50
CA THR A 128 -4.85 2.71 7.59
C THR A 128 -4.99 1.31 8.19
N ALA A 129 -5.78 1.15 9.27
CA ALA A 129 -6.03 -0.15 9.89
C ALA A 129 -6.71 -1.11 8.91
N PHE A 130 -7.68 -0.63 8.12
CA PHE A 130 -8.36 -1.43 7.11
C PHE A 130 -7.37 -1.94 6.05
N TRP A 131 -6.48 -1.08 5.54
CA TRP A 131 -5.38 -1.51 4.65
C TRP A 131 -4.44 -2.48 5.33
N GLY A 132 -4.14 -2.28 6.61
CA GLY A 132 -3.31 -3.22 7.39
C GLY A 132 -3.91 -4.61 7.49
N VAL A 133 -5.24 -4.72 7.64
CA VAL A 133 -5.95 -6.01 7.61
C VAL A 133 -5.86 -6.66 6.22
N ILE A 134 -6.06 -5.90 5.14
CA ILE A 134 -5.93 -6.41 3.77
C ILE A 134 -4.53 -6.97 3.55
N PHE A 135 -3.47 -6.23 3.87
CA PHE A 135 -2.10 -6.69 3.67
C PHE A 135 -1.76 -7.91 4.54
N LEU A 136 -2.33 -8.00 5.75
CA LEU A 136 -2.15 -9.16 6.60
C LEU A 136 -2.82 -10.42 6.01
N VAL A 137 -4.02 -10.27 5.42
CA VAL A 137 -4.72 -11.36 4.73
C VAL A 137 -3.92 -11.79 3.49
N ASP A 138 -3.46 -10.84 2.67
CA ASP A 138 -2.64 -11.13 1.50
C ASP A 138 -1.30 -11.79 1.88
N LEU A 139 -0.69 -11.38 2.99
CA LEU A 139 0.50 -12.05 3.54
C LEU A 139 0.19 -13.52 3.89
N GLY A 140 -0.95 -13.78 4.55
CA GLY A 140 -1.42 -15.13 4.86
C GLY A 140 -1.66 -15.97 3.61
N ILE A 141 -2.28 -15.40 2.58
CA ILE A 141 -2.49 -16.05 1.28
C ILE A 141 -1.13 -16.42 0.64
N ASN A 142 -0.18 -15.48 0.59
CA ASN A 142 1.12 -15.73 0.00
C ASN A 142 1.95 -16.76 0.80
N TYR A 143 1.85 -16.74 2.11
CA TYR A 143 2.46 -17.76 2.98
C TYR A 143 1.85 -19.14 2.72
N TYR A 144 0.52 -19.23 2.60
CA TYR A 144 -0.17 -20.49 2.28
C TYR A 144 0.24 -21.02 0.91
N LYS A 145 0.24 -20.18 -0.14
CA LYS A 145 0.70 -20.53 -1.50
C LYS A 145 2.13 -21.07 -1.50
N PHE A 146 3.01 -20.46 -0.72
CA PHE A 146 4.40 -20.87 -0.63
C PHE A 146 4.54 -22.29 -0.06
N ASN A 147 3.77 -22.61 1.00
CA ASN A 147 3.85 -23.91 1.66
C ASN A 147 3.09 -25.02 0.91
N HIS A 148 2.10 -24.67 0.08
CA HIS A 148 1.25 -25.60 -0.64
C HIS A 148 1.41 -25.43 -2.16
N ARG A 149 2.61 -25.69 -2.65
CA ARG A 149 2.93 -25.55 -4.09
C ARG A 149 2.04 -26.45 -4.94
N GLY A 150 1.31 -25.86 -5.89
CA GLY A 150 0.38 -26.56 -6.79
C GLY A 150 -1.09 -26.45 -6.40
N VAL A 151 -1.42 -25.87 -5.26
CA VAL A 151 -2.81 -25.60 -4.86
C VAL A 151 -3.21 -24.17 -5.23
N GLY A 152 -4.34 -24.01 -5.90
CA GLY A 152 -5.09 -22.76 -5.96
C GLY A 152 -4.68 -21.74 -7.01
N GLY A 153 -3.69 -21.99 -7.84
CA GLY A 153 -3.34 -21.23 -9.05
C GLY A 153 -3.83 -19.76 -9.09
N TRP A 154 -4.57 -19.44 -10.12
CA TRP A 154 -5.10 -18.11 -10.41
C TRP A 154 -6.15 -17.59 -9.38
N SER A 155 -6.81 -18.48 -8.63
CA SER A 155 -7.86 -18.08 -7.66
C SER A 155 -7.30 -17.23 -6.53
N PHE A 156 -6.10 -17.50 -6.06
CA PHE A 156 -5.44 -16.67 -5.02
C PHE A 156 -4.98 -15.32 -5.57
N GLU A 157 -4.55 -15.25 -6.83
CA GLU A 157 -4.23 -13.98 -7.50
C GLU A 157 -5.48 -13.10 -7.58
N VAL A 158 -6.60 -13.68 -8.03
CA VAL A 158 -7.88 -12.98 -8.09
C VAL A 158 -8.35 -12.53 -6.71
N ALA A 159 -8.20 -13.37 -5.67
CA ALA A 159 -8.54 -12.99 -4.29
C ALA A 159 -7.74 -11.76 -3.83
N GLY A 160 -6.43 -11.71 -4.07
CA GLY A 160 -5.59 -10.54 -3.75
C GLY A 160 -6.06 -9.27 -4.48
N TRP A 161 -6.39 -9.35 -5.77
CA TRP A 161 -6.93 -8.21 -6.51
C TRP A 161 -8.28 -7.73 -5.98
N ILE A 162 -9.16 -8.66 -5.60
CA ILE A 162 -10.46 -8.33 -4.98
C ILE A 162 -10.23 -7.59 -3.65
N LEU A 163 -9.29 -8.04 -2.82
CA LEU A 163 -8.97 -7.37 -1.55
C LEU A 163 -8.48 -5.94 -1.76
N ILE A 164 -7.62 -5.71 -2.75
CA ILE A 164 -7.17 -4.35 -3.11
C ILE A 164 -8.35 -3.48 -3.55
N LEU A 165 -9.24 -3.99 -4.41
CA LEU A 165 -10.44 -3.27 -4.84
C LEU A 165 -11.36 -2.93 -3.67
N ILE A 166 -11.57 -3.86 -2.73
CA ILE A 166 -12.33 -3.63 -1.49
C ILE A 166 -11.68 -2.50 -0.69
N GLY A 167 -10.35 -2.50 -0.55
CA GLY A 167 -9.61 -1.44 0.14
C GLY A 167 -9.81 -0.06 -0.46
N LEU A 168 -9.78 0.01 -1.80
CA LEU A 168 -10.03 1.25 -2.55
C LEU A 168 -11.46 1.74 -2.38
N LEU A 169 -12.46 0.87 -2.56
CA LEU A 169 -13.87 1.19 -2.39
C LEU A 169 -14.15 1.68 -0.96
N PHE A 170 -13.65 0.94 0.04
CA PHE A 170 -13.77 1.36 1.44
C PHE A 170 -13.17 2.75 1.67
N THR A 171 -11.97 3.00 1.15
CA THR A 171 -11.30 4.29 1.30
C THR A 171 -12.12 5.44 0.71
N VAL A 172 -12.69 5.25 -0.49
CA VAL A 172 -13.55 6.24 -1.16
C VAL A 172 -14.81 6.51 -0.34
N GLU A 173 -15.56 5.46 -0.04
CA GLU A 173 -16.86 5.59 0.63
C GLU A 173 -16.73 6.10 2.07
N TYR A 174 -15.75 5.60 2.81
CA TYR A 174 -15.51 6.07 4.17
C TYR A 174 -15.07 7.55 4.21
N THR A 175 -14.25 7.98 3.25
CA THR A 175 -13.85 9.39 3.13
C THR A 175 -15.07 10.29 2.83
N LYS A 176 -15.97 9.88 1.91
CA LYS A 176 -17.23 10.60 1.62
C LYS A 176 -18.12 10.68 2.86
N TYR A 177 -18.30 9.56 3.56
CA TYR A 177 -19.11 9.50 4.79
C TYR A 177 -18.62 10.47 5.86
N VAL A 178 -17.31 10.48 6.14
CA VAL A 178 -16.72 11.39 7.14
C VAL A 178 -16.88 12.87 6.73
N ARG A 179 -16.71 13.18 5.43
CA ARG A 179 -16.91 14.54 4.91
C ARG A 179 -18.37 15.00 5.08
N LYS A 180 -19.33 14.14 4.74
CA LYS A 180 -20.77 14.46 4.88
C LYS A 180 -21.16 14.68 6.34
N ARG A 181 -20.70 13.82 7.26
CA ARG A 181 -20.96 13.99 8.69
C ARG A 181 -20.39 15.28 9.27
N ARG A 182 -19.27 15.73 8.75
CA ARG A 182 -18.66 16.99 9.17
C ARG A 182 -19.50 18.17 8.71
N GLN A 183 -19.94 18.22 7.45
CA GLN A 183 -20.79 19.29 6.91
C GLN A 183 -22.09 19.42 7.70
N GLN A 184 -22.75 18.31 7.98
CA GLN A 184 -23.98 18.31 8.80
C GLN A 184 -23.79 18.88 10.21
N LYS A 185 -22.62 18.67 10.83
CA LYS A 185 -22.33 19.26 12.14
C LYS A 185 -22.06 20.77 12.06
N GLU A 186 -21.47 21.25 10.99
CA GLU A 186 -21.21 22.68 10.76
C GLU A 186 -22.54 23.43 10.49
N GLU A 187 -23.50 22.82 9.77
CA GLU A 187 -24.83 23.35 9.50
C GLU A 187 -25.74 23.46 10.75
N VAL A 188 -25.54 22.57 11.75
CA VAL A 188 -26.35 22.57 12.99
C VAL A 188 -25.84 23.61 14.00
N ILE A 189 -24.61 24.07 13.85
CA ILE A 189 -23.96 25.02 14.79
C ILE A 189 -24.13 26.48 14.33
N ASN A 190 -24.42 26.72 13.03
CA ASN A 190 -24.72 28.03 12.45
C ASN A 190 -26.24 28.27 12.39
#